data_dcc22fc5a134344718afe72d1aad64d3
#
_entry.id   dcc22fc5a134344718afe72d1aad64d3
#
_cell.length_a   1.000
_cell.length_b   1.000
_cell.length_c   1.000
_cell.angle_alpha   90.00
_cell.angle_beta   90.00
_cell.angle_gamma   90.00
#
_symmetry.space_group_name_H-M   'P 1'
#
loop_
_entity.id
_entity.type
_entity.pdbx_description
1 polymer ?
#
loop_
_entity_poly.entity_id
_entity_poly.type
_entity_poly.pdbx_seq_one_letter_code
_entity_poly.pdbx_strand_id
1 'polypeptide(L)'
;HIIVRGYNIKQSINGQLMAEVTDNGPKKRRQGILAFQLHAGPPMTVQFKDVMLKRLKLTDAKKICFYAGTRSHGWGAHEHNAGNILLAKRLRAHYGDKIVTSLYKDGWPKDPTAMQNADALIMFCTGGGAHFAKFHLRQIDYHQKRGMGVGSIHYAVEIPKGNQGGDKFLEWMGGFFEAHWSVNPHWTPEFKTFPDHPVAKGVKPFKINDEWYYHMRFRDEMKGITPILSALPGPETLKRRDGAHSGNPHVRASVLERKETQHVVWATENENGAGRGFGFTGAHVHNNWADDNFRKVGLNAIAWIAGLDIPEGGVPSQRPDKAELESNQDYAKR
;
A
#
# COMPACT_ATOMS: atom_id res chain seq x y z
N HIS A 1 -3.38 -34.27 -0.73
CA HIS A 1 -3.84 -32.89 -1.05
C HIS A 1 -4.82 -32.45 0.03
N ILE A 2 -4.56 -31.28 0.63
CA ILE A 2 -5.45 -30.71 1.65
C ILE A 2 -5.94 -29.35 1.13
N ILE A 3 -7.27 -29.15 1.14
CA ILE A 3 -7.91 -27.88 0.80
C ILE A 3 -8.61 -27.35 2.04
N VAL A 4 -8.29 -26.12 2.44
CA VAL A 4 -8.96 -25.42 3.54
C VAL A 4 -9.66 -24.18 2.99
N ARG A 5 -10.98 -24.09 3.19
CA ARG A 5 -11.80 -22.91 2.85
C ARG A 5 -12.66 -22.52 4.06
N GLY A 6 -12.34 -21.41 4.69
CA GLY A 6 -12.98 -21.03 5.94
C GLY A 6 -12.80 -22.11 7.00
N TYR A 7 -13.88 -22.72 7.45
CA TYR A 7 -13.88 -23.80 8.43
C TYR A 7 -14.06 -25.20 7.80
N ASN A 8 -14.10 -25.30 6.47
CA ASN A 8 -14.18 -26.57 5.77
C ASN A 8 -12.79 -27.05 5.37
N ILE A 9 -12.50 -28.31 5.67
CA ILE A 9 -11.24 -28.99 5.36
C ILE A 9 -11.57 -30.23 4.54
N LYS A 10 -10.97 -30.37 3.36
CA LYS A 10 -11.02 -31.56 2.51
C LYS A 10 -9.63 -32.15 2.43
N GLN A 11 -9.54 -33.45 2.67
CA GLN A 11 -8.30 -34.21 2.57
C GLN A 11 -8.44 -35.31 1.51
N SER A 12 -7.50 -35.36 0.57
CA SER A 12 -7.43 -36.38 -0.47
C SER A 12 -6.05 -37.05 -0.47
N ILE A 13 -6.05 -38.37 -0.75
CA ILE A 13 -4.84 -39.19 -0.96
C ILE A 13 -4.94 -39.76 -2.36
N ASN A 14 -3.91 -39.62 -3.17
CA ASN A 14 -3.85 -40.06 -4.57
C ASN A 14 -5.08 -39.65 -5.40
N GLY A 15 -5.59 -38.45 -5.17
CA GLY A 15 -6.77 -37.91 -5.85
C GLY A 15 -8.12 -38.33 -5.28
N GLN A 16 -8.16 -39.32 -4.40
CA GLN A 16 -9.40 -39.78 -3.77
C GLN A 16 -9.69 -39.00 -2.49
N LEU A 17 -10.92 -38.46 -2.35
CA LEU A 17 -11.37 -37.78 -1.14
C LEU A 17 -11.47 -38.79 0.02
N MET A 18 -10.71 -38.54 1.08
CA MET A 18 -10.67 -39.38 2.27
C MET A 18 -11.50 -38.83 3.42
N ALA A 19 -11.50 -37.53 3.57
CA ALA A 19 -12.25 -36.83 4.63
C ALA A 19 -12.68 -35.45 4.19
N GLU A 20 -13.87 -35.05 4.64
CA GLU A 20 -14.36 -33.70 4.57
C GLU A 20 -14.97 -33.31 5.92
N VAL A 21 -14.51 -32.25 6.52
CA VAL A 21 -14.95 -31.78 7.84
C VAL A 21 -15.23 -30.29 7.79
N THR A 22 -16.38 -29.89 8.35
CA THR A 22 -16.67 -28.48 8.63
C THR A 22 -16.65 -28.25 10.14
N ASP A 23 -15.69 -27.47 10.62
CA ASP A 23 -15.60 -27.15 12.05
C ASP A 23 -16.65 -26.09 12.42
N ASN A 24 -17.74 -26.53 13.04
CA ASN A 24 -18.81 -25.70 13.56
C ASN A 24 -18.66 -25.46 15.08
N GLY A 25 -17.58 -25.95 15.69
CA GLY A 25 -17.36 -25.87 17.11
C GLY A 25 -17.17 -24.44 17.64
N PRO A 26 -17.47 -24.19 18.91
CA PRO A 26 -17.36 -22.85 19.51
C PRO A 26 -15.91 -22.37 19.62
N LYS A 27 -14.92 -23.27 19.54
CA LYS A 27 -13.49 -22.97 19.60
C LYS A 27 -12.81 -22.87 18.24
N LYS A 28 -13.59 -22.92 17.13
CA LYS A 28 -13.05 -22.80 15.77
C LYS A 28 -12.22 -21.52 15.59
N ARG A 29 -11.13 -21.61 14.83
CA ARG A 29 -10.22 -20.49 14.58
C ARG A 29 -9.94 -20.32 13.10
N ARG A 30 -9.79 -19.06 12.65
CA ARG A 30 -9.41 -18.72 11.27
C ARG A 30 -7.89 -18.63 11.07
N GLN A 31 -7.11 -18.74 12.13
CA GLN A 31 -5.65 -18.66 12.11
C GLN A 31 -5.06 -19.83 12.88
N GLY A 32 -3.96 -20.36 12.37
CA GLY A 32 -3.25 -21.47 12.96
C GLY A 32 -1.89 -21.64 12.31
N ILE A 33 -1.22 -22.74 12.65
CA ILE A 33 0.05 -23.13 12.05
C ILE A 33 -0.17 -24.26 11.07
N LEU A 34 0.63 -24.32 10.01
CA LEU A 34 0.82 -25.47 9.17
C LEU A 34 2.09 -26.17 9.65
N ALA A 35 1.96 -27.43 10.09
CA ALA A 35 3.08 -28.16 10.64
C ALA A 35 3.05 -29.63 10.19
N PHE A 36 4.23 -30.24 10.15
CA PHE A 36 4.39 -31.68 9.98
C PHE A 36 4.54 -32.32 11.35
N GLN A 37 3.79 -33.39 11.57
CA GLN A 37 3.83 -34.10 12.82
C GLN A 37 4.80 -35.28 12.76
N LEU A 38 5.63 -35.40 13.80
CA LEU A 38 6.36 -36.61 14.15
C LEU A 38 5.73 -37.16 15.43
N HIS A 39 5.24 -38.40 15.38
CA HIS A 39 4.64 -39.05 16.53
C HIS A 39 5.70 -39.82 17.33
N ALA A 40 5.58 -39.78 18.66
CA ALA A 40 6.40 -40.62 19.53
C ALA A 40 6.04 -42.11 19.30
N GLY A 41 7.05 -42.96 19.14
CA GLY A 41 6.89 -44.39 18.87
C GLY A 41 8.23 -45.08 18.73
N PRO A 42 8.27 -46.35 18.26
CA PRO A 42 9.52 -47.00 17.88
C PRO A 42 10.33 -46.14 16.91
N PRO A 43 11.67 -46.30 16.85
CA PRO A 43 12.48 -45.55 15.91
C PRO A 43 11.92 -45.63 14.50
N MET A 44 11.65 -44.45 13.89
CA MET A 44 11.15 -44.38 12.52
C MET A 44 11.80 -43.19 11.80
N THR A 45 11.86 -43.27 10.49
CA THR A 45 12.24 -42.15 9.63
C THR A 45 11.01 -41.71 8.84
N VAL A 46 10.67 -40.42 8.96
CA VAL A 46 9.58 -39.81 8.17
C VAL A 46 10.20 -38.78 7.21
N GLN A 47 9.88 -38.91 5.94
CA GLN A 47 10.40 -38.03 4.89
C GLN A 47 9.25 -37.31 4.19
N PHE A 48 9.41 -36.02 3.98
CA PHE A 48 8.49 -35.19 3.22
C PHE A 48 9.20 -34.65 1.99
N LYS A 49 8.55 -34.70 0.84
CA LYS A 49 9.10 -34.25 -0.44
C LYS A 49 8.03 -33.45 -1.20
N ASP A 50 8.48 -32.50 -2.01
CA ASP A 50 7.64 -31.73 -2.93
C ASP A 50 6.45 -31.05 -2.23
N VAL A 51 6.72 -30.46 -1.06
CA VAL A 51 5.70 -29.75 -0.28
C VAL A 51 5.37 -28.42 -0.95
N MET A 52 4.13 -28.27 -1.39
CA MET A 52 3.66 -27.05 -2.07
C MET A 52 2.50 -26.42 -1.31
N LEU A 53 2.52 -25.09 -1.19
CA LEU A 53 1.44 -24.28 -0.63
C LEU A 53 0.87 -23.36 -1.69
N LYS A 54 -0.44 -23.36 -1.88
CA LYS A 54 -1.17 -22.39 -2.70
C LYS A 54 -2.21 -21.66 -1.84
N ARG A 55 -2.13 -20.35 -1.76
CA ARG A 55 -3.16 -19.53 -1.12
C ARG A 55 -4.34 -19.35 -2.08
N LEU A 56 -5.53 -19.70 -1.61
CA LEU A 56 -6.76 -19.57 -2.38
C LEU A 56 -7.32 -18.16 -2.20
N LYS A 57 -7.93 -17.62 -3.28
CA LYS A 57 -8.66 -16.35 -3.23
C LYS A 57 -9.79 -16.47 -2.20
N LEU A 58 -9.98 -15.42 -1.40
CA LEU A 58 -11.08 -15.35 -0.45
C LEU A 58 -12.38 -15.12 -1.21
N THR A 59 -13.48 -15.75 -0.79
CA THR A 59 -14.80 -15.59 -1.41
C THR A 59 -15.62 -14.48 -0.78
N ASP A 60 -15.50 -14.34 0.56
CA ASP A 60 -16.39 -13.45 1.34
C ASP A 60 -15.65 -12.24 1.93
N ALA A 61 -14.37 -12.09 1.62
CA ALA A 61 -13.55 -11.00 2.13
C ALA A 61 -12.47 -10.59 1.12
N LYS A 62 -12.01 -9.34 1.22
CA LYS A 62 -10.86 -8.84 0.48
C LYS A 62 -9.60 -8.93 1.31
N LYS A 63 -8.50 -9.38 0.72
CA LYS A 63 -7.20 -9.43 1.39
C LYS A 63 -6.35 -8.24 0.99
N ILE A 64 -5.90 -7.46 1.99
CA ILE A 64 -5.01 -6.32 1.81
C ILE A 64 -3.67 -6.65 2.46
N CYS A 65 -2.61 -6.64 1.66
CA CYS A 65 -1.24 -6.85 2.12
C CYS A 65 -0.56 -5.50 2.32
N PHE A 66 -0.03 -5.26 3.51
CA PHE A 66 0.76 -4.08 3.85
C PHE A 66 2.23 -4.49 3.99
N TYR A 67 3.07 -3.96 3.13
CA TYR A 67 4.51 -4.20 3.14
C TYR A 67 5.22 -2.94 3.63
N ALA A 68 5.80 -3.01 4.82
CA ALA A 68 6.61 -1.95 5.41
C ALA A 68 8.09 -2.18 5.10
N GLY A 69 8.77 -1.14 4.67
CA GLY A 69 10.22 -1.17 4.51
C GLY A 69 10.95 -1.25 5.85
N THR A 70 12.26 -1.45 5.79
CA THR A 70 13.14 -1.28 6.94
C THR A 70 13.11 0.17 7.41
N ARG A 71 13.43 0.39 8.70
CA ARG A 71 13.58 1.74 9.26
C ARG A 71 14.56 2.60 8.45
N SER A 72 14.28 3.88 8.30
CA SER A 72 15.11 4.78 7.50
C SER A 72 15.43 6.11 8.19
N HIS A 73 14.42 6.88 8.57
CA HIS A 73 14.56 8.20 9.19
C HIS A 73 14.43 8.12 10.72
N GLY A 74 14.55 9.25 11.41
CA GLY A 74 14.39 9.31 12.86
C GLY A 74 12.94 9.17 13.30
N TRP A 75 12.73 9.16 14.62
CA TRP A 75 11.41 9.08 15.26
C TRP A 75 10.42 10.11 14.69
N GLY A 76 9.21 9.64 14.37
CA GLY A 76 8.13 10.47 13.82
C GLY A 76 8.21 10.74 12.32
N ALA A 77 9.24 10.24 11.63
CA ALA A 77 9.42 10.41 10.20
C ALA A 77 9.59 9.07 9.49
N HIS A 78 8.92 8.87 8.34
CA HIS A 78 8.95 7.62 7.57
C HIS A 78 8.60 6.38 8.39
N GLU A 79 7.60 6.49 9.24
CA GLU A 79 7.19 5.41 10.14
C GLU A 79 6.41 4.33 9.38
N HIS A 80 7.15 3.52 8.60
CA HIS A 80 6.61 2.52 7.69
C HIS A 80 5.76 1.48 8.41
N ASN A 81 6.26 0.96 9.53
CA ASN A 81 5.56 -0.03 10.36
C ASN A 81 4.34 0.57 11.06
N ALA A 82 4.53 1.69 11.77
CA ALA A 82 3.46 2.34 12.53
C ALA A 82 2.32 2.83 11.61
N GLY A 83 2.66 3.44 10.47
CA GLY A 83 1.66 3.90 9.49
C GLY A 83 0.82 2.75 8.93
N ASN A 84 1.45 1.68 8.49
CA ASN A 84 0.74 0.50 7.98
C ASN A 84 -0.13 -0.17 9.04
N ILE A 85 0.34 -0.27 10.29
CA ILE A 85 -0.42 -0.84 11.41
C ILE A 85 -1.66 0.02 11.69
N LEU A 86 -1.50 1.34 11.74
CA LEU A 86 -2.60 2.28 11.98
C LEU A 86 -3.68 2.17 10.90
N LEU A 87 -3.27 2.24 9.62
CA LEU A 87 -4.19 2.17 8.49
C LEU A 87 -4.93 0.82 8.45
N ALA A 88 -4.21 -0.29 8.62
CA ALA A 88 -4.83 -1.61 8.68
C ALA A 88 -5.82 -1.75 9.85
N LYS A 89 -5.50 -1.17 11.02
CA LYS A 89 -6.41 -1.15 12.19
C LYS A 89 -7.68 -0.38 11.88
N ARG A 90 -7.59 0.80 11.25
CA ARG A 90 -8.76 1.62 10.89
C ARG A 90 -9.64 0.92 9.84
N LEU A 91 -9.06 0.31 8.83
CA LEU A 91 -9.81 -0.46 7.84
C LEU A 91 -10.55 -1.65 8.49
N ARG A 92 -9.88 -2.43 9.35
CA ARG A 92 -10.53 -3.53 10.07
C ARG A 92 -11.65 -3.07 10.97
N ALA A 93 -11.51 -1.92 11.65
CA ALA A 93 -12.55 -1.37 12.50
C ALA A 93 -13.83 -1.03 11.72
N HIS A 94 -13.71 -0.60 10.47
CA HIS A 94 -14.85 -0.28 9.61
C HIS A 94 -15.40 -1.51 8.87
N TYR A 95 -14.54 -2.26 8.19
CA TYR A 95 -14.99 -3.34 7.30
C TYR A 95 -15.20 -4.70 8.00
N GLY A 96 -14.68 -4.86 9.21
CA GLY A 96 -14.84 -6.10 9.99
C GLY A 96 -14.40 -7.35 9.23
N ASP A 97 -15.29 -8.33 9.14
CA ASP A 97 -15.05 -9.61 8.47
C ASP A 97 -14.99 -9.52 6.93
N LYS A 98 -15.35 -8.37 6.34
CA LYS A 98 -15.25 -8.16 4.90
C LYS A 98 -13.80 -8.02 4.42
N ILE A 99 -12.85 -7.88 5.33
CA ILE A 99 -11.43 -7.79 4.99
C ILE A 99 -10.54 -8.68 5.85
N VAL A 100 -9.42 -9.09 5.26
CA VAL A 100 -8.27 -9.68 5.96
C VAL A 100 -7.06 -8.83 5.66
N THR A 101 -6.35 -8.39 6.69
CA THR A 101 -5.11 -7.64 6.52
C THR A 101 -3.91 -8.48 6.89
N SER A 102 -2.87 -8.47 6.06
CA SER A 102 -1.58 -9.08 6.35
C SER A 102 -0.53 -7.97 6.43
N LEU A 103 0.18 -7.91 7.55
CA LEU A 103 1.20 -6.90 7.83
C LEU A 103 2.58 -7.57 7.80
N TYR A 104 3.44 -7.13 6.90
CA TYR A 104 4.82 -7.59 6.79
C TYR A 104 5.73 -6.40 7.09
N LYS A 105 6.60 -6.60 8.09
CA LYS A 105 7.50 -5.58 8.61
C LYS A 105 8.91 -5.76 8.04
N ASP A 106 9.68 -4.69 8.06
CA ASP A 106 11.13 -4.69 7.86
C ASP A 106 11.58 -5.25 6.49
N GLY A 107 10.78 -5.05 5.45
CA GLY A 107 11.14 -5.39 4.08
C GLY A 107 10.18 -6.35 3.38
N TRP A 108 10.68 -6.97 2.33
CA TRP A 108 9.90 -7.92 1.54
C TRP A 108 9.64 -9.22 2.31
N PRO A 109 8.41 -9.78 2.26
CA PRO A 109 8.09 -11.01 2.98
C PRO A 109 8.98 -12.19 2.56
N LYS A 110 9.46 -12.95 3.56
CA LYS A 110 10.17 -14.21 3.30
C LYS A 110 9.26 -15.31 2.76
N ASP A 111 7.95 -15.24 3.04
CA ASP A 111 6.94 -16.15 2.51
C ASP A 111 6.65 -15.81 1.03
N PRO A 112 7.05 -16.65 0.07
CA PRO A 112 6.84 -16.39 -1.34
C PRO A 112 5.36 -16.41 -1.75
N THR A 113 4.48 -16.92 -0.89
CA THR A 113 3.04 -17.00 -1.14
C THR A 113 2.25 -15.83 -0.55
N ALA A 114 2.91 -14.89 0.14
CA ALA A 114 2.27 -13.80 0.89
C ALA A 114 1.22 -13.03 0.08
N MET A 115 1.48 -12.81 -1.21
CA MET A 115 0.70 -11.98 -2.13
C MET A 115 -0.30 -12.81 -3.00
N GLN A 116 -0.22 -14.16 -2.98
CA GLN A 116 -0.92 -15.00 -3.96
C GLN A 116 -2.43 -14.81 -4.01
N ASN A 117 -3.06 -14.45 -2.91
CA ASN A 117 -4.51 -14.23 -2.82
C ASN A 117 -4.86 -12.79 -2.42
N ALA A 118 -3.95 -11.85 -2.59
CA ALA A 118 -4.21 -10.45 -2.26
C ALA A 118 -5.16 -9.80 -3.27
N ASP A 119 -6.01 -8.91 -2.78
CA ASP A 119 -6.82 -7.97 -3.56
C ASP A 119 -6.13 -6.63 -3.70
N ALA A 120 -5.28 -6.26 -2.72
CA ALA A 120 -4.44 -5.06 -2.77
C ALA A 120 -3.09 -5.27 -2.09
N LEU A 121 -2.08 -4.62 -2.64
CA LEU A 121 -0.73 -4.46 -2.08
C LEU A 121 -0.48 -2.99 -1.77
N ILE A 122 -0.14 -2.69 -0.53
CA ILE A 122 0.26 -1.36 -0.06
C ILE A 122 1.74 -1.40 0.27
N MET A 123 2.51 -0.51 -0.32
CA MET A 123 3.94 -0.35 -0.07
C MET A 123 4.18 0.96 0.66
N PHE A 124 4.80 0.90 1.82
CA PHE A 124 5.31 2.05 2.56
C PHE A 124 6.74 1.74 2.99
N CYS A 125 7.72 2.22 2.24
CA CYS A 125 9.11 1.82 2.37
C CYS A 125 10.06 2.92 1.86
N THR A 126 11.34 2.72 2.07
CA THR A 126 12.40 3.51 1.44
C THR A 126 12.32 3.38 -0.07
N GLY A 127 12.40 4.50 -0.77
CA GLY A 127 12.32 4.61 -2.21
C GLY A 127 13.67 4.57 -2.93
N GLY A 128 13.66 4.99 -4.19
CA GLY A 128 14.82 5.08 -5.04
C GLY A 128 15.52 3.74 -5.27
N GLY A 129 16.83 3.75 -5.27
CA GLY A 129 17.64 2.56 -5.46
C GLY A 129 17.47 1.48 -4.39
N ALA A 130 16.95 1.83 -3.20
CA ALA A 130 16.67 0.91 -2.10
C ALA A 130 15.24 0.34 -2.09
N HIS A 131 14.39 0.75 -3.04
CA HIS A 131 13.00 0.28 -3.09
C HIS A 131 12.94 -1.24 -3.32
N PHE A 132 12.34 -1.97 -2.38
CA PHE A 132 12.31 -3.45 -2.43
C PHE A 132 11.58 -3.99 -3.67
N ALA A 133 10.56 -3.29 -4.19
CA ALA A 133 9.77 -3.76 -5.34
C ALA A 133 10.62 -3.98 -6.59
N LYS A 134 11.74 -3.26 -6.77
CA LYS A 134 12.60 -3.40 -7.94
C LYS A 134 13.16 -4.83 -8.13
N PHE A 135 13.25 -5.60 -7.06
CA PHE A 135 13.68 -6.99 -7.09
C PHE A 135 12.53 -7.97 -7.32
N HIS A 136 11.28 -7.48 -7.31
CA HIS A 136 10.06 -8.28 -7.33
C HIS A 136 9.05 -7.82 -8.39
N LEU A 137 9.48 -7.01 -9.38
CA LEU A 137 8.62 -6.42 -10.41
C LEU A 137 7.77 -7.47 -11.12
N ARG A 138 8.38 -8.61 -11.51
CA ARG A 138 7.67 -9.69 -12.21
C ARG A 138 6.57 -10.32 -11.36
N GLN A 139 6.82 -10.47 -10.06
CA GLN A 139 5.84 -11.05 -9.14
C GLN A 139 4.66 -10.10 -8.92
N ILE A 140 4.93 -8.81 -8.68
CA ILE A 140 3.88 -7.79 -8.53
C ILE A 140 3.06 -7.70 -9.82
N ASP A 141 3.72 -7.59 -10.98
CA ASP A 141 3.08 -7.49 -12.30
C ASP A 141 2.14 -8.67 -12.58
N TYR A 142 2.58 -9.89 -12.25
CA TYR A 142 1.76 -11.08 -12.39
C TYR A 142 0.42 -10.99 -11.63
N HIS A 143 0.43 -10.46 -10.40
CA HIS A 143 -0.79 -10.31 -9.59
C HIS A 143 -1.59 -9.07 -9.97
N GLN A 144 -0.93 -7.96 -10.28
CA GLN A 144 -1.57 -6.71 -10.69
C GLN A 144 -2.39 -6.91 -11.98
N LYS A 145 -1.84 -7.59 -12.98
CA LYS A 145 -2.55 -7.96 -14.22
C LYS A 145 -3.75 -8.89 -14.01
N ARG A 146 -3.88 -9.48 -12.83
CA ARG A 146 -5.01 -10.33 -12.41
C ARG A 146 -5.95 -9.63 -11.44
N GLY A 147 -5.89 -8.31 -11.37
CA GLY A 147 -6.81 -7.49 -10.61
C GLY A 147 -6.36 -7.12 -9.20
N MET A 148 -5.13 -7.45 -8.78
CA MET A 148 -4.60 -6.95 -7.49
C MET A 148 -4.26 -5.47 -7.60
N GLY A 149 -4.88 -4.64 -6.77
CA GLY A 149 -4.55 -3.22 -6.68
C GLY A 149 -3.16 -2.98 -6.10
N VAL A 150 -2.49 -1.90 -6.53
CA VAL A 150 -1.15 -1.53 -6.04
C VAL A 150 -1.15 -0.08 -5.58
N GLY A 151 -0.69 0.18 -4.36
CA GLY A 151 -0.58 1.53 -3.81
C GLY A 151 0.78 1.77 -3.14
N SER A 152 1.29 2.97 -3.30
CA SER A 152 2.53 3.42 -2.65
C SER A 152 2.29 4.66 -1.81
N ILE A 153 2.89 4.68 -0.61
CA ILE A 153 2.79 5.79 0.33
C ILE A 153 4.17 6.41 0.52
N HIS A 154 4.21 7.74 0.42
CA HIS A 154 5.36 8.61 0.64
C HIS A 154 6.57 8.18 -0.19
N TYR A 155 7.70 7.91 0.44
CA TYR A 155 8.94 7.58 -0.26
C TYR A 155 8.84 6.33 -1.14
N ALA A 156 7.88 5.44 -0.88
CA ALA A 156 7.59 4.31 -1.75
C ALA A 156 7.02 4.69 -3.14
N VAL A 157 6.72 5.95 -3.42
CA VAL A 157 6.38 6.40 -4.79
C VAL A 157 7.61 6.60 -5.66
N GLU A 158 8.83 6.61 -5.07
CA GLU A 158 10.08 6.76 -5.79
C GLU A 158 10.70 5.41 -6.12
N ILE A 159 11.00 5.19 -7.39
CA ILE A 159 11.72 4.01 -7.88
C ILE A 159 12.62 4.44 -9.05
N PRO A 160 13.73 3.76 -9.34
CA PRO A 160 14.55 4.07 -10.51
C PRO A 160 13.74 4.00 -11.81
N LYS A 161 13.98 4.94 -12.71
CA LYS A 161 13.26 5.04 -14.00
C LYS A 161 13.50 3.84 -14.91
N GLY A 162 12.65 3.73 -15.94
CA GLY A 162 12.75 2.69 -16.96
C GLY A 162 12.47 1.30 -16.39
N ASN A 163 13.11 0.31 -16.98
CA ASN A 163 12.91 -1.10 -16.66
C ASN A 163 13.34 -1.51 -15.23
N GLN A 164 13.98 -0.62 -14.48
CA GLN A 164 14.31 -0.84 -13.07
C GLN A 164 13.13 -0.61 -12.12
N GLY A 165 11.97 -0.20 -12.64
CA GLY A 165 10.73 -0.07 -11.88
C GLY A 165 9.81 1.04 -12.35
N GLY A 166 10.34 2.15 -12.86
CA GLY A 166 9.55 3.31 -13.29
C GLY A 166 8.47 2.94 -14.32
N ASP A 167 8.83 2.14 -15.33
CA ASP A 167 7.86 1.68 -16.33
C ASP A 167 6.71 0.90 -15.70
N LYS A 168 7.02 0.05 -14.72
CA LYS A 168 6.00 -0.72 -13.99
C LYS A 168 5.14 0.14 -13.06
N PHE A 169 5.72 1.17 -12.46
CA PHE A 169 4.95 2.10 -11.64
C PHE A 169 4.00 2.95 -12.50
N LEU A 170 4.42 3.33 -13.71
CA LEU A 170 3.51 3.92 -14.69
C LEU A 170 2.38 2.95 -15.08
N GLU A 171 2.68 1.66 -15.30
CA GLU A 171 1.66 0.66 -15.62
C GLU A 171 0.71 0.39 -14.42
N TRP A 172 1.21 0.32 -13.18
CA TRP A 172 0.40 -0.08 -12.04
C TRP A 172 -0.33 1.07 -11.37
N MET A 173 0.37 2.19 -11.18
CA MET A 173 -0.13 3.33 -10.41
C MET A 173 -0.28 4.61 -11.24
N GLY A 174 0.08 4.58 -12.51
CA GLY A 174 -0.02 5.73 -13.40
C GLY A 174 1.05 6.79 -13.23
N GLY A 175 1.81 6.76 -12.13
CA GLY A 175 2.82 7.76 -11.84
C GLY A 175 3.83 7.31 -10.79
N PHE A 176 4.99 7.99 -10.75
CA PHE A 176 6.04 7.77 -9.77
C PHE A 176 6.94 9.01 -9.63
N PHE A 177 7.73 9.05 -8.56
CA PHE A 177 8.79 10.04 -8.39
C PHE A 177 10.02 9.62 -9.20
N GLU A 178 10.44 10.48 -10.12
CA GLU A 178 11.66 10.31 -10.89
C GLU A 178 12.75 11.27 -10.40
N ALA A 179 13.89 10.73 -9.97
CA ALA A 179 15.04 11.55 -9.56
C ALA A 179 15.48 12.51 -10.68
N HIS A 180 15.86 13.73 -10.33
CA HIS A 180 16.18 14.85 -11.24
C HIS A 180 15.01 15.39 -12.07
N TRP A 181 13.79 14.96 -11.78
CA TRP A 181 12.53 15.43 -12.37
C TRP A 181 11.54 15.89 -11.30
N SER A 182 11.23 15.02 -10.36
CA SER A 182 10.35 15.28 -9.23
C SER A 182 11.12 15.91 -8.06
N VAL A 183 10.41 16.58 -7.13
CA VAL A 183 11.00 17.25 -5.97
C VAL A 183 10.26 16.93 -4.68
N ASN A 184 10.98 17.02 -3.54
CA ASN A 184 10.48 16.65 -2.22
C ASN A 184 10.63 17.77 -1.17
N PRO A 185 10.04 18.95 -1.34
CA PRO A 185 10.09 19.98 -0.31
C PRO A 185 9.09 19.71 0.82
N HIS A 186 9.41 20.21 2.02
CA HIS A 186 8.39 20.43 3.04
C HIS A 186 7.60 21.70 2.71
N TRP A 187 6.27 21.59 2.64
CA TRP A 187 5.39 22.73 2.38
C TRP A 187 3.98 22.45 2.87
N THR A 188 3.14 23.49 2.88
CA THR A 188 1.76 23.40 3.38
C THR A 188 0.79 23.70 2.24
N PRO A 189 0.46 22.71 1.39
CA PRO A 189 -0.57 22.88 0.37
C PRO A 189 -1.93 23.10 1.01
N GLU A 190 -2.77 23.87 0.34
CA GLU A 190 -4.18 24.04 0.67
C GLU A 190 -5.02 23.31 -0.38
N PHE A 191 -5.67 22.23 0.04
CA PHE A 191 -6.54 21.43 -0.81
C PHE A 191 -7.97 21.94 -0.68
N LYS A 192 -8.52 22.54 -1.74
CA LYS A 192 -9.84 23.22 -1.73
C LYS A 192 -10.89 22.47 -2.52
N THR A 193 -10.50 21.82 -3.59
CA THR A 193 -11.40 21.16 -4.54
C THR A 193 -11.00 19.71 -4.73
N PHE A 194 -11.99 18.87 -4.92
CA PHE A 194 -11.80 17.43 -5.05
C PHE A 194 -12.59 16.92 -6.26
N PRO A 195 -12.10 15.89 -6.97
CA PRO A 195 -12.82 15.28 -8.08
C PRO A 195 -14.03 14.48 -7.56
N ASP A 196 -14.99 14.24 -8.45
CA ASP A 196 -16.03 13.22 -8.23
C ASP A 196 -15.40 11.84 -8.42
N HIS A 197 -14.76 11.34 -7.36
CA HIS A 197 -14.07 10.06 -7.34
C HIS A 197 -14.19 9.40 -5.96
N PRO A 198 -14.34 8.06 -5.86
CA PRO A 198 -14.50 7.36 -4.59
C PRO A 198 -13.43 7.68 -3.55
N VAL A 199 -12.17 7.89 -3.97
CA VAL A 199 -11.07 8.24 -3.07
C VAL A 199 -11.26 9.61 -2.41
N ALA A 200 -11.99 10.53 -3.05
CA ALA A 200 -12.27 11.87 -2.53
C ALA A 200 -13.56 11.94 -1.68
N LYS A 201 -14.34 10.87 -1.58
CA LYS A 201 -15.59 10.87 -0.81
C LYS A 201 -15.40 11.30 0.64
N GLY A 202 -16.22 12.27 1.07
CA GLY A 202 -16.23 12.78 2.42
C GLY A 202 -15.00 13.60 2.84
N VAL A 203 -14.08 13.88 1.92
CA VAL A 203 -12.93 14.77 2.16
C VAL A 203 -13.40 16.22 2.12
N LYS A 204 -12.99 17.01 3.09
CA LYS A 204 -13.31 18.43 3.20
C LYS A 204 -12.05 19.27 2.93
N PRO A 205 -12.17 20.56 2.55
CA PRO A 205 -11.03 21.44 2.41
C PRO A 205 -10.12 21.42 3.65
N PHE A 206 -8.82 21.24 3.43
CA PHE A 206 -7.82 21.21 4.51
C PHE A 206 -6.46 21.68 4.02
N LYS A 207 -5.59 22.00 4.96
CA LYS A 207 -4.18 22.28 4.72
C LYS A 207 -3.34 21.57 5.76
N ILE A 208 -2.23 21.01 5.37
CA ILE A 208 -1.35 20.29 6.28
C ILE A 208 0.09 20.33 5.78
N ASN A 209 1.03 20.61 6.68
CA ASN A 209 2.45 20.57 6.36
C ASN A 209 2.94 19.13 6.31
N ASP A 210 3.61 18.79 5.21
CA ASP A 210 4.30 17.50 5.05
C ASP A 210 5.44 17.67 4.03
N GLU A 211 6.27 16.66 3.86
CA GLU A 211 7.18 16.55 2.72
C GLU A 211 6.40 16.05 1.50
N TRP A 212 5.52 16.91 0.98
CA TRP A 212 4.72 16.58 -0.18
C TRP A 212 5.54 16.60 -1.45
N TYR A 213 5.79 15.42 -2.04
CA TYR A 213 6.46 15.33 -3.33
C TYR A 213 5.56 15.82 -4.45
N TYR A 214 6.14 16.49 -5.40
CA TYR A 214 5.40 16.94 -6.57
C TYR A 214 6.25 16.93 -7.84
N HIS A 215 5.67 17.33 -8.97
CA HIS A 215 6.20 17.20 -10.33
C HIS A 215 6.50 15.72 -10.63
N MET A 216 5.51 14.88 -10.35
CA MET A 216 5.61 13.45 -10.54
C MET A 216 5.71 13.11 -12.03
N ARG A 217 6.34 11.99 -12.35
CA ARG A 217 6.25 11.43 -13.68
C ARG A 217 4.93 10.68 -13.80
N PHE A 218 4.07 11.10 -14.72
CA PHE A 218 2.81 10.45 -15.02
C PHE A 218 2.83 9.80 -16.39
N ARG A 219 1.87 8.94 -16.67
CA ARG A 219 1.57 8.45 -18.03
C ARG A 219 1.26 9.61 -18.94
N ASP A 220 1.55 9.42 -20.23
CA ASP A 220 1.18 10.37 -21.26
C ASP A 220 -0.32 10.70 -21.18
N GLU A 221 -0.66 11.98 -21.35
CA GLU A 221 -2.02 12.50 -21.31
C GLU A 221 -2.80 12.15 -20.02
N MET A 222 -2.13 11.80 -18.95
CA MET A 222 -2.77 11.36 -17.69
C MET A 222 -3.77 10.20 -17.86
N LYS A 223 -3.55 9.33 -18.84
CA LYS A 223 -4.49 8.26 -19.21
C LYS A 223 -4.86 7.38 -18.03
N GLY A 224 -6.16 7.33 -17.69
CA GLY A 224 -6.70 6.57 -16.57
C GLY A 224 -6.34 7.11 -15.18
N ILE A 225 -5.79 8.32 -15.08
CA ILE A 225 -5.36 8.93 -13.83
C ILE A 225 -6.34 10.03 -13.42
N THR A 226 -6.79 9.96 -12.18
CA THR A 226 -7.57 11.02 -11.54
C THR A 226 -6.74 11.64 -10.42
N PRO A 227 -6.33 12.92 -10.53
CA PRO A 227 -5.73 13.67 -9.43
C PRO A 227 -6.72 13.82 -8.27
N ILE A 228 -6.33 13.40 -7.07
CA ILE A 228 -7.19 13.44 -5.87
C ILE A 228 -6.87 14.66 -5.02
N LEU A 229 -5.58 14.88 -4.72
CA LEU A 229 -5.11 16.08 -4.04
C LEU A 229 -4.15 16.84 -4.95
N SER A 230 -4.46 18.10 -5.17
CA SER A 230 -3.69 18.97 -6.05
C SER A 230 -3.59 20.37 -5.48
N ALA A 231 -2.42 20.99 -5.63
CA ALA A 231 -2.19 22.37 -5.23
C ALA A 231 -1.08 22.99 -6.09
N LEU A 232 -1.02 24.33 -6.16
CA LEU A 232 0.08 25.06 -6.77
C LEU A 232 1.14 25.33 -5.69
N PRO A 233 2.38 24.80 -5.81
CA PRO A 233 3.44 25.10 -4.87
C PRO A 233 3.93 26.55 -5.02
N GLY A 234 4.31 27.15 -3.90
CA GLY A 234 4.95 28.46 -3.91
C GLY A 234 6.43 28.39 -4.32
N PRO A 235 7.04 29.52 -4.72
CA PRO A 235 8.45 29.58 -5.14
C PRO A 235 9.43 29.19 -4.02
N GLU A 236 9.01 29.30 -2.77
CA GLU A 236 9.81 28.88 -1.60
C GLU A 236 10.14 27.40 -1.58
N THR A 237 9.35 26.57 -2.24
CA THR A 237 9.54 25.11 -2.35
C THR A 237 10.72 24.74 -3.26
N LEU A 238 11.22 25.68 -4.08
CA LEU A 238 12.29 25.49 -5.06
C LEU A 238 13.58 26.26 -4.72
N LYS A 239 13.78 26.64 -3.45
CA LYS A 239 14.98 27.39 -3.01
C LYS A 239 16.24 26.54 -2.88
N ARG A 240 16.11 25.22 -2.77
CA ARG A 240 17.26 24.32 -2.72
C ARG A 240 17.97 24.29 -4.08
N ARG A 241 19.30 24.04 -4.06
CA ARG A 241 20.08 23.84 -5.29
C ARG A 241 19.55 22.66 -6.09
N ASP A 242 19.80 22.66 -7.39
CA ASP A 242 19.44 21.56 -8.27
C ASP A 242 20.06 20.24 -7.80
N GLY A 243 19.30 19.16 -7.90
CA GLY A 243 19.70 17.86 -7.42
C GLY A 243 18.63 16.80 -7.66
N ALA A 244 18.91 15.57 -7.26
CA ALA A 244 18.05 14.44 -7.52
C ALA A 244 16.61 14.61 -6.96
N HIS A 245 16.46 15.37 -5.85
CA HIS A 245 15.18 15.52 -5.13
C HIS A 245 14.81 17.00 -4.87
N SER A 246 15.54 17.95 -5.38
CA SER A 246 15.38 19.36 -4.93
C SER A 246 14.90 20.31 -6.00
N GLY A 247 15.65 20.53 -7.03
CA GLY A 247 15.28 21.45 -8.10
C GLY A 247 15.79 20.96 -9.45
N ASN A 248 15.17 21.43 -10.50
CA ASN A 248 15.60 21.21 -11.87
C ASN A 248 14.89 22.21 -12.80
N PRO A 249 15.36 22.42 -14.04
CA PRO A 249 14.74 23.35 -14.98
C PRO A 249 13.28 23.00 -15.29
N HIS A 250 12.93 21.72 -15.36
CA HIS A 250 11.59 21.27 -15.73
C HIS A 250 10.54 21.67 -14.67
N VAL A 251 10.84 21.41 -13.39
CA VAL A 251 9.92 21.77 -12.31
C VAL A 251 9.80 23.29 -12.16
N ARG A 252 10.87 24.06 -12.41
CA ARG A 252 10.79 25.53 -12.40
C ARG A 252 9.91 26.04 -13.52
N ALA A 253 10.08 25.55 -14.73
CA ALA A 253 9.21 25.93 -15.85
C ALA A 253 7.74 25.59 -15.55
N SER A 254 7.44 24.42 -15.00
CA SER A 254 6.10 24.01 -14.61
C SER A 254 5.50 24.94 -13.54
N VAL A 255 6.19 25.13 -12.42
CA VAL A 255 5.63 25.80 -11.24
C VAL A 255 5.76 27.33 -11.31
N LEU A 256 6.93 27.86 -11.72
CA LEU A 256 7.21 29.30 -11.67
C LEU A 256 6.74 30.03 -12.92
N GLU A 257 6.88 29.42 -14.11
CA GLU A 257 6.56 30.07 -15.37
C GLU A 257 5.11 29.76 -15.78
N ARG A 258 4.74 28.48 -15.93
CA ARG A 258 3.41 28.08 -16.39
C ARG A 258 2.34 28.02 -15.30
N LYS A 259 2.73 28.11 -13.99
CA LYS A 259 1.82 28.03 -12.84
C LYS A 259 0.95 26.77 -12.84
N GLU A 260 1.52 25.65 -13.21
CA GLU A 260 0.83 24.37 -13.27
C GLU A 260 0.56 23.79 -11.88
N THR A 261 -0.69 23.47 -11.62
CA THR A 261 -1.09 22.75 -10.41
C THR A 261 -0.39 21.40 -10.36
N GLN A 262 0.14 21.05 -9.20
CA GLN A 262 0.86 19.80 -8.97
C GLN A 262 -0.02 18.77 -8.24
N HIS A 263 0.08 17.51 -8.65
CA HIS A 263 -0.72 16.43 -8.11
C HIS A 263 0.12 15.62 -7.10
N VAL A 264 -0.33 15.58 -5.85
CA VAL A 264 0.39 14.96 -4.74
C VAL A 264 -0.27 13.67 -4.23
N VAL A 265 -1.55 13.46 -4.57
CA VAL A 265 -2.25 12.16 -4.44
C VAL A 265 -3.05 11.93 -5.71
N TRP A 266 -2.98 10.73 -6.24
CA TRP A 266 -3.70 10.34 -7.45
C TRP A 266 -4.20 8.91 -7.36
N ALA A 267 -5.26 8.62 -8.09
CA ALA A 267 -5.84 7.30 -8.30
C ALA A 267 -5.74 6.91 -9.78
N THR A 268 -5.60 5.63 -10.06
CA THR A 268 -5.41 5.13 -11.42
C THR A 268 -6.31 3.94 -11.69
N GLU A 269 -7.11 4.04 -12.73
CA GLU A 269 -7.82 2.92 -13.31
C GLU A 269 -6.98 2.31 -14.43
N ASN A 270 -6.89 0.99 -14.43
CA ASN A 270 -6.16 0.24 -15.41
C ASN A 270 -7.11 -0.55 -16.31
N GLU A 271 -6.71 -0.75 -17.56
CA GLU A 271 -7.52 -1.46 -18.57
C GLU A 271 -7.45 -2.99 -18.36
N ASN A 272 -8.30 -3.71 -19.11
CA ASN A 272 -8.28 -5.17 -19.23
C ASN A 272 -8.37 -5.94 -17.90
N GLY A 273 -9.06 -5.38 -16.90
CA GLY A 273 -9.22 -6.04 -15.60
C GLY A 273 -7.96 -6.05 -14.73
N ALA A 274 -6.91 -5.32 -15.09
CA ALA A 274 -5.75 -5.10 -14.25
C ALA A 274 -6.11 -4.32 -12.99
N GLY A 275 -5.37 -4.54 -11.91
CA GLY A 275 -5.63 -3.90 -10.61
C GLY A 275 -5.48 -2.39 -10.67
N ARG A 276 -6.34 -1.68 -9.93
CA ARG A 276 -6.27 -0.22 -9.74
C ARG A 276 -4.99 0.19 -9.04
N GLY A 277 -4.62 1.47 -9.15
CA GLY A 277 -3.44 1.99 -8.49
C GLY A 277 -3.66 3.31 -7.76
N PHE A 278 -2.79 3.65 -6.81
CA PHE A 278 -2.68 5.00 -6.28
C PHE A 278 -1.25 5.34 -5.84
N GLY A 279 -0.93 6.62 -5.86
CA GLY A 279 0.22 7.19 -5.20
C GLY A 279 -0.20 8.26 -4.20
N PHE A 280 0.42 8.27 -3.03
CA PHE A 280 0.18 9.21 -1.95
C PHE A 280 1.51 9.75 -1.45
N THR A 281 1.88 10.98 -1.82
CA THR A 281 3.24 11.50 -1.60
C THR A 281 3.50 12.06 -0.20
N GLY A 282 2.46 12.38 0.58
CA GLY A 282 2.59 12.75 1.99
C GLY A 282 2.92 11.56 2.90
N ALA A 283 2.90 11.77 4.20
CA ALA A 283 3.21 10.82 5.26
C ALA A 283 4.71 10.69 5.61
N HIS A 284 5.51 11.72 5.31
CA HIS A 284 6.79 11.91 5.98
C HIS A 284 6.57 12.07 7.48
N VAL A 285 5.68 12.99 7.84
CA VAL A 285 5.35 13.31 9.23
C VAL A 285 4.28 12.34 9.73
N HIS A 286 4.66 11.39 10.58
CA HIS A 286 3.76 10.34 11.07
C HIS A 286 2.53 10.89 11.80
N ASN A 287 2.70 11.98 12.56
CA ASN A 287 1.61 12.61 13.30
C ASN A 287 0.49 13.17 12.39
N ASN A 288 0.74 13.35 11.09
CA ASN A 288 -0.28 13.79 10.15
C ASN A 288 -1.42 12.79 9.97
N TRP A 289 -1.22 11.53 10.34
CA TRP A 289 -2.31 10.55 10.41
C TRP A 289 -3.39 10.92 11.45
N ALA A 290 -3.13 11.87 12.35
CA ALA A 290 -4.15 12.42 13.25
C ALA A 290 -5.15 13.35 12.54
N ASP A 291 -4.79 13.96 11.39
CA ASP A 291 -5.74 14.74 10.60
C ASP A 291 -6.76 13.84 9.93
N ASP A 292 -8.05 14.21 10.07
CA ASP A 292 -9.14 13.35 9.60
C ASP A 292 -9.23 13.28 8.08
N ASN A 293 -8.94 14.37 7.36
CA ASN A 293 -8.99 14.39 5.90
C ASN A 293 -7.78 13.68 5.30
N PHE A 294 -6.58 13.93 5.84
CA PHE A 294 -5.35 13.24 5.45
C PHE A 294 -5.51 11.71 5.57
N ARG A 295 -5.97 11.25 6.73
CA ARG A 295 -6.20 9.84 7.00
C ARG A 295 -7.33 9.27 6.13
N LYS A 296 -8.40 10.03 5.92
CA LYS A 296 -9.55 9.62 5.08
C LYS A 296 -9.12 9.36 3.64
N VAL A 297 -8.34 10.24 3.03
CA VAL A 297 -7.82 10.04 1.67
C VAL A 297 -7.01 8.74 1.59
N GLY A 298 -6.12 8.49 2.54
CA GLY A 298 -5.33 7.25 2.58
C GLY A 298 -6.20 5.98 2.71
N LEU A 299 -7.18 6.00 3.64
CA LEU A 299 -8.10 4.87 3.85
C LEU A 299 -9.00 4.62 2.65
N ASN A 300 -9.55 5.69 2.04
CA ASN A 300 -10.35 5.59 0.84
C ASN A 300 -9.54 5.00 -0.33
N ALA A 301 -8.31 5.46 -0.53
CA ALA A 301 -7.43 4.96 -1.59
C ALA A 301 -7.16 3.46 -1.45
N ILE A 302 -6.83 3.01 -0.24
CA ILE A 302 -6.60 1.58 0.03
C ILE A 302 -7.87 0.76 -0.19
N ALA A 303 -9.01 1.22 0.31
CA ALA A 303 -10.29 0.56 0.14
C ALA A 303 -10.67 0.45 -1.35
N TRP A 304 -10.48 1.53 -2.09
CA TRP A 304 -10.81 1.60 -3.51
C TRP A 304 -10.00 0.63 -4.37
N ILE A 305 -8.68 0.55 -4.16
CA ILE A 305 -7.85 -0.39 -4.93
C ILE A 305 -8.08 -1.85 -4.53
N ALA A 306 -8.60 -2.09 -3.31
CA ALA A 306 -9.01 -3.42 -2.86
C ALA A 306 -10.39 -3.83 -3.40
N GLY A 307 -11.12 -2.94 -4.10
CA GLY A 307 -12.46 -3.18 -4.60
C GLY A 307 -13.51 -3.24 -3.49
N LEU A 308 -13.33 -2.44 -2.44
CA LEU A 308 -14.30 -2.26 -1.35
C LEU A 308 -15.19 -1.06 -1.62
N ASP A 309 -16.43 -1.11 -1.15
CA ASP A 309 -17.34 0.03 -1.21
C ASP A 309 -16.91 1.12 -0.22
N ILE A 310 -16.93 2.36 -0.69
CA ILE A 310 -16.60 3.54 0.12
C ILE A 310 -17.88 4.31 0.39
N PRO A 311 -18.27 4.51 1.67
CA PRO A 311 -19.42 5.33 2.03
C PRO A 311 -19.32 6.76 1.50
N GLU A 312 -20.46 7.46 1.35
CA GLU A 312 -20.48 8.86 0.88
C GLU A 312 -19.65 9.81 1.77
N GLY A 313 -19.61 9.56 3.08
CA GLY A 313 -18.76 10.29 4.02
C GLY A 313 -17.28 9.87 4.04
N GLY A 314 -16.86 8.99 3.12
CA GLY A 314 -15.56 8.32 3.13
C GLY A 314 -15.51 7.20 4.17
N VAL A 315 -14.38 6.47 4.22
CA VAL A 315 -14.14 5.42 5.24
C VAL A 315 -14.08 6.07 6.62
N PRO A 316 -15.04 5.78 7.51
CA PRO A 316 -15.05 6.36 8.85
C PRO A 316 -13.89 5.79 9.67
N SER A 317 -13.26 6.64 10.45
CA SER A 317 -12.14 6.21 11.29
C SER A 317 -12.00 7.09 12.52
N GLN A 318 -11.77 6.47 13.66
CA GLN A 318 -11.43 7.18 14.88
C GLN A 318 -10.07 7.88 14.72
N ARG A 319 -9.99 9.15 15.18
CA ARG A 319 -8.71 9.86 15.29
C ARG A 319 -7.78 9.10 16.22
N PRO A 320 -6.53 8.81 15.83
CA PRO A 320 -5.56 8.23 16.76
C PRO A 320 -5.22 9.23 17.87
N ASP A 321 -5.09 8.75 19.09
CA ASP A 321 -4.54 9.53 20.17
C ASP A 321 -3.00 9.56 20.12
N LYS A 322 -2.40 10.34 21.03
CA LYS A 322 -0.95 10.49 21.10
C LYS A 322 -0.23 9.16 21.36
N ALA A 323 -0.76 8.34 22.26
CA ALA A 323 -0.16 7.06 22.63
C ALA A 323 -0.18 6.09 21.44
N GLU A 324 -1.26 6.08 20.66
CA GLU A 324 -1.36 5.27 19.45
C GLU A 324 -0.38 5.75 18.35
N LEU A 325 -0.23 7.06 18.16
CA LEU A 325 0.73 7.62 17.20
C LEU A 325 2.18 7.34 17.61
N GLU A 326 2.48 7.38 18.91
CA GLU A 326 3.83 7.08 19.43
C GLU A 326 4.13 5.57 19.46
N SER A 327 3.12 4.71 19.26
CA SER A 327 3.29 3.26 19.27
C SER A 327 3.81 2.73 17.92
N ASN A 328 4.56 1.61 17.98
CA ASN A 328 5.07 0.89 16.81
C ASN A 328 6.01 1.68 15.90
N GLN A 329 6.50 2.82 16.34
CA GLN A 329 7.51 3.57 15.61
C GLN A 329 8.86 2.84 15.62
N ASP A 330 9.65 3.07 14.56
CA ASP A 330 10.90 2.34 14.32
C ASP A 330 12.03 2.78 15.26
N TYR A 331 11.94 3.97 15.82
CA TYR A 331 12.93 4.53 16.75
C TYR A 331 12.26 4.98 18.05
N ALA A 332 13.00 4.86 19.14
CA ALA A 332 12.57 5.44 20.41
C ALA A 332 12.57 6.98 20.33
N LYS A 333 11.59 7.58 20.99
CA LYS A 333 11.55 9.03 21.19
C LYS A 333 12.76 9.43 22.02
N ARG A 334 13.56 10.37 21.51
CA ARG A 334 14.69 10.95 22.24
C ARG A 334 14.22 12.04 23.20
#